data_908c143511a4774c9b634934b604bbc5
#
_entry.id   908c143511a4774c9b634934b604bbc5
#
_cell.length_a   1.000
_cell.length_b   1.000
_cell.length_c   1.000
_cell.angle_alpha   90.00
_cell.angle_beta   90.00
_cell.angle_gamma   90.00
#
_symmetry.space_group_name_H-M   'P 1'
#
loop_
_entity.id
_entity.type
_entity.pdbx_description
1 polymer ?
#
loop_
_entity_poly.entity_id
_entity_poly.type
_entity_poly.pdbx_seq_one_letter_code
_entity_poly.pdbx_strand_id
1 'polypeptide(L)'
;MAIEYALVVPGRTSPEEMASRLGLERGDFEVSKGVWTADLRRDRGFILTLRRAKDGYFESDDWTLEPDKYLHVGFRADKAAPPQVRDRNLLDLVERALATGDEDMAFIENGEVLVLERAGGELRRVPVGFWNNVEP
;
A
#
# COMPACT_ATOMS: atom_id res chain seq x y z
N MET A 1 17.64 -9.07 -2.28
CA MET A 1 16.83 -7.97 -2.79
C MET A 1 15.54 -7.89 -2.00
N ALA A 2 15.17 -6.73 -1.53
CA ALA A 2 13.93 -6.55 -0.76
C ALA A 2 12.73 -6.55 -1.72
N ILE A 3 11.62 -7.15 -1.26
CA ILE A 3 10.35 -7.07 -1.98
C ILE A 3 9.54 -5.96 -1.32
N GLU A 4 9.18 -4.96 -2.09
CA GLU A 4 8.41 -3.83 -1.62
C GLU A 4 7.16 -3.64 -2.45
N TYR A 5 6.07 -3.34 -1.77
CA TYR A 5 4.81 -2.98 -2.41
C TYR A 5 4.42 -1.59 -1.97
N ALA A 6 3.66 -0.92 -2.79
CA ALA A 6 3.10 0.38 -2.42
C ALA A 6 1.67 0.51 -2.91
N LEU A 7 0.82 1.07 -2.05
CA LEU A 7 -0.49 1.55 -2.45
C LEU A 7 -0.36 3.07 -2.57
N VAL A 8 -0.58 3.57 -3.77
CA VAL A 8 -0.52 5.00 -4.07
C VAL A 8 -1.94 5.55 -4.03
N VAL A 9 -2.18 6.52 -3.16
CA VAL A 9 -3.51 7.08 -2.92
C VAL A 9 -3.49 8.57 -3.24
N PRO A 10 -3.94 8.97 -4.44
CA PRO A 10 -4.05 10.39 -4.78
C PRO A 10 -4.99 11.11 -3.84
N GLY A 11 -4.75 12.41 -3.65
CA GLY A 11 -5.58 13.25 -2.81
C GLY A 11 -4.91 13.62 -1.49
N ARG A 12 -5.71 13.99 -0.50
CA ARG A 12 -5.23 14.60 0.74
C ARG A 12 -5.34 13.73 1.99
N THR A 13 -5.60 12.45 1.83
CA THR A 13 -5.68 11.54 2.96
C THR A 13 -4.40 11.60 3.79
N SER A 14 -4.53 11.79 5.09
CA SER A 14 -3.39 11.83 6.00
C SER A 14 -2.99 10.41 6.42
N PRO A 15 -1.75 10.23 6.93
CA PRO A 15 -1.36 8.95 7.53
C PRO A 15 -2.31 8.52 8.65
N GLU A 16 -2.75 9.46 9.49
CA GLU A 16 -3.67 9.16 10.59
C GLU A 16 -5.02 8.63 10.07
N GLU A 17 -5.59 9.27 9.06
CA GLU A 17 -6.83 8.81 8.45
C GLU A 17 -6.67 7.42 7.84
N MET A 18 -5.58 7.19 7.12
CA MET A 18 -5.32 5.90 6.50
C MET A 18 -5.12 4.80 7.54
N ALA A 19 -4.41 5.06 8.63
CA ALA A 19 -4.26 4.10 9.72
C ALA A 19 -5.62 3.62 10.22
N SER A 20 -6.55 4.56 10.44
CA SER A 20 -7.91 4.24 10.84
C SER A 20 -8.65 3.42 9.80
N ARG A 21 -8.53 3.78 8.52
CA ARG A 21 -9.15 3.05 7.41
C ARG A 21 -8.64 1.61 7.30
N LEU A 22 -7.38 1.38 7.65
CA LEU A 22 -6.77 0.04 7.66
C LEU A 22 -7.14 -0.76 8.91
N GLY A 23 -7.87 -0.17 9.85
CA GLY A 23 -8.24 -0.85 11.09
C GLY A 23 -7.13 -0.91 12.12
N LEU A 24 -6.14 -0.02 12.00
CA LEU A 24 -5.00 0.05 12.91
C LEU A 24 -5.14 1.25 13.86
N GLU A 25 -4.52 1.13 15.03
CA GLU A 25 -4.57 2.17 16.05
C GLU A 25 -3.28 3.00 16.04
N ARG A 26 -3.38 4.21 16.59
CA ARG A 26 -2.22 5.10 16.72
C ARG A 26 -1.05 4.41 17.44
N GLY A 27 -1.35 3.61 18.47
CA GLY A 27 -0.34 2.89 19.24
C GLY A 27 0.41 1.81 18.49
N ASP A 28 -0.08 1.40 17.31
CA ASP A 28 0.61 0.43 16.46
C ASP A 28 1.80 1.05 15.71
N PHE A 29 1.91 2.38 15.72
CA PHE A 29 2.88 3.11 14.92
C PHE A 29 3.90 3.87 15.75
N GLU A 30 5.13 3.93 15.22
CA GLU A 30 6.10 4.93 15.58
C GLU A 30 6.02 6.05 14.56
N VAL A 31 5.96 7.30 15.02
CA VAL A 31 5.85 8.46 14.14
C VAL A 31 7.10 9.31 14.28
N SER A 32 7.78 9.54 13.15
CA SER A 32 8.98 10.36 13.10
C SER A 32 9.00 11.14 11.80
N LYS A 33 9.09 12.46 11.90
CA LYS A 33 9.19 13.36 10.74
C LYS A 33 8.06 13.16 9.72
N GLY A 34 6.85 12.92 10.21
CA GLY A 34 5.68 12.71 9.36
C GLY A 34 5.54 11.31 8.77
N VAL A 35 6.45 10.41 9.09
CA VAL A 35 6.39 9.02 8.64
C VAL A 35 5.84 8.15 9.77
N TRP A 36 4.77 7.43 9.48
CA TRP A 36 4.14 6.49 10.40
C TRP A 36 4.59 5.08 10.05
N THR A 37 5.26 4.41 10.97
CA THR A 37 5.82 3.06 10.74
C THR A 37 5.26 2.07 11.73
N ALA A 38 4.69 0.98 11.23
CA ALA A 38 4.22 -0.14 12.03
C ALA A 38 4.99 -1.40 11.64
N ASP A 39 5.68 -2.00 12.60
CA ASP A 39 6.37 -3.27 12.38
C ASP A 39 5.38 -4.41 12.57
N LEU A 40 4.85 -4.91 11.47
CA LEU A 40 3.86 -5.98 11.45
C LEU A 40 4.46 -7.32 10.98
N ARG A 41 5.79 -7.44 11.01
CA ARG A 41 6.48 -8.65 10.52
C ARG A 41 6.03 -9.90 11.27
N ARG A 42 5.88 -9.81 12.58
CA ARG A 42 5.51 -10.95 13.41
C ARG A 42 4.10 -11.44 13.12
N ASP A 43 3.16 -10.52 13.01
CA ASP A 43 1.74 -10.86 12.89
C ASP A 43 1.27 -10.95 11.44
N ARG A 44 1.89 -10.22 10.52
CA ARG A 44 1.41 -10.10 9.15
C ARG A 44 2.47 -10.33 8.08
N GLY A 45 3.75 -10.26 8.43
CA GLY A 45 4.85 -10.57 7.50
C GLY A 45 5.45 -9.37 6.77
N PHE A 46 5.21 -8.14 7.24
CA PHE A 46 5.78 -6.94 6.60
C PHE A 46 5.85 -5.76 7.56
N ILE A 47 6.64 -4.76 7.16
CA ILE A 47 6.66 -3.45 7.81
C ILE A 47 5.81 -2.51 6.97
N LEU A 48 4.88 -1.81 7.62
CA LEU A 48 3.98 -0.85 6.99
C LEU A 48 4.48 0.56 7.24
N THR A 49 4.52 1.40 6.19
CA THR A 49 4.80 2.82 6.33
C THR A 49 3.71 3.65 5.68
N LEU A 50 3.32 4.74 6.34
CA LEU A 50 2.35 5.69 5.82
C LEU A 50 3.01 7.07 5.81
N ARG A 51 3.06 7.71 4.65
CA ARG A 51 3.62 9.05 4.53
C ARG A 51 3.03 9.82 3.35
N ARG A 52 2.91 11.12 3.52
CA ARG A 52 2.66 11.99 2.38
C ARG A 52 3.94 12.05 1.55
N ALA A 53 3.82 11.87 0.25
CA ALA A 53 4.98 11.99 -0.63
C ALA A 53 5.39 13.46 -0.70
N LYS A 54 6.63 13.77 -0.30
CA LYS A 54 7.15 15.15 -0.28
C LYS A 54 8.05 15.45 -1.47
N ASP A 55 8.63 14.44 -2.04
CA ASP A 55 9.51 14.52 -3.18
C ASP A 55 9.32 13.27 -4.04
N GLY A 56 9.79 13.32 -5.26
CA GLY A 56 9.58 12.24 -6.21
C GLY A 56 8.19 12.25 -6.83
N TYR A 57 8.14 11.80 -8.06
CA TYR A 57 6.91 11.65 -8.81
C TYR A 57 6.52 10.19 -8.83
N PHE A 58 5.22 9.91 -8.79
CA PHE A 58 4.73 8.60 -9.15
C PHE A 58 4.30 8.66 -10.61
N GLU A 59 4.85 7.77 -11.43
CA GLU A 59 4.49 7.67 -12.85
C GLU A 59 4.09 6.24 -13.18
N SER A 60 3.01 6.13 -13.91
CA SER A 60 2.56 4.89 -14.53
C SER A 60 2.02 5.25 -15.92
N ASP A 61 1.55 4.27 -16.68
CA ASP A 61 0.96 4.51 -17.99
C ASP A 61 -0.23 5.47 -17.93
N ASP A 62 -0.99 5.40 -16.85
CA ASP A 62 -2.22 6.17 -16.69
C ASP A 62 -2.09 7.35 -15.73
N TRP A 63 -1.02 7.40 -14.94
CA TRP A 63 -0.92 8.35 -13.83
C TRP A 63 0.42 9.05 -13.80
N THR A 64 0.36 10.36 -13.60
CA THR A 64 1.51 11.17 -13.22
C THR A 64 1.08 11.98 -12.00
N LEU A 65 1.68 11.69 -10.85
CA LEU A 65 1.39 12.36 -9.59
C LEU A 65 2.60 13.14 -9.12
N GLU A 66 2.40 14.43 -8.91
CA GLU A 66 3.43 15.31 -8.37
C GLU A 66 3.65 15.05 -6.88
N PRO A 67 4.82 15.43 -6.33
CA PRO A 67 5.04 15.42 -4.89
C PRO A 67 3.92 16.15 -4.15
N ASP A 68 3.61 15.69 -2.96
CA ASP A 68 2.57 16.25 -2.09
C ASP A 68 1.12 16.07 -2.59
N LYS A 69 0.92 15.33 -3.66
CA LYS A 69 -0.41 15.07 -4.23
C LYS A 69 -0.93 13.67 -3.91
N TYR A 70 -0.18 12.88 -3.20
CA TYR A 70 -0.60 11.52 -2.86
C TYR A 70 -0.04 11.04 -1.54
N LEU A 71 -0.74 10.07 -0.97
CA LEU A 71 -0.27 9.31 0.18
C LEU A 71 0.44 8.05 -0.31
N HIS A 72 1.60 7.75 0.23
CA HIS A 72 2.34 6.53 -0.04
C HIS A 72 2.13 5.56 1.11
N VAL A 73 1.50 4.42 0.82
CA VAL A 73 1.33 3.32 1.77
C VAL A 73 2.32 2.23 1.37
N GLY A 74 3.41 2.11 2.11
CA GLY A 74 4.49 1.20 1.78
C GLY A 74 4.43 -0.10 2.57
N PHE A 75 4.74 -1.22 1.91
CA PHE A 75 4.81 -2.54 2.53
C PHE A 75 6.16 -3.16 2.19
N ARG A 76 6.99 -3.31 3.19
CA ARG A 76 8.28 -3.99 3.02
C ARG A 76 8.15 -5.42 3.52
N ALA A 77 8.22 -6.38 2.59
CA ALA A 77 8.02 -7.78 2.90
C ALA A 77 9.14 -8.34 3.77
N ASP A 78 8.76 -9.16 4.76
CA ASP A 78 9.70 -9.97 5.52
C ASP A 78 10.00 -11.22 4.71
N LYS A 79 11.26 -11.43 4.36
CA LYS A 79 11.69 -12.58 3.56
C LYS A 79 11.49 -13.91 4.29
N ALA A 80 11.42 -13.88 5.62
CA ALA A 80 11.21 -15.09 6.43
C ALA A 80 9.74 -15.50 6.48
N ALA A 81 8.81 -14.61 6.09
CA ALA A 81 7.39 -14.92 6.12
C ALA A 81 7.00 -15.76 4.89
N PRO A 82 6.11 -16.77 5.06
CA PRO A 82 5.58 -17.51 3.91
C PRO A 82 4.87 -16.57 2.93
N PRO A 83 5.22 -16.59 1.64
CA PRO A 83 4.64 -15.66 0.68
C PRO A 83 3.12 -15.67 0.61
N GLN A 84 2.50 -16.84 0.71
CA GLN A 84 1.05 -16.97 0.64
C GLN A 84 0.36 -16.28 1.82
N VAL A 85 0.90 -16.41 3.01
CA VAL A 85 0.35 -15.78 4.23
C VAL A 85 0.58 -14.27 4.19
N ARG A 86 1.80 -13.87 3.89
CA ARG A 86 2.22 -12.47 3.81
C ARG A 86 1.37 -11.70 2.79
N ASP A 87 1.24 -12.24 1.58
CA ASP A 87 0.57 -11.54 0.50
C ASP A 87 -0.94 -11.45 0.72
N ARG A 88 -1.55 -12.46 1.37
CA ARG A 88 -2.95 -12.37 1.79
C ARG A 88 -3.17 -11.29 2.83
N ASN A 89 -2.28 -11.19 3.81
CA ASN A 89 -2.36 -10.14 4.82
C ASN A 89 -2.19 -8.75 4.21
N LEU A 90 -1.30 -8.64 3.24
CA LEU A 90 -1.06 -7.41 2.51
C LEU A 90 -2.30 -7.00 1.72
N LEU A 91 -2.86 -7.93 0.96
CA LEU A 91 -4.08 -7.69 0.18
C LEU A 91 -5.26 -7.32 1.08
N ASP A 92 -5.36 -7.92 2.26
CA ASP A 92 -6.40 -7.57 3.24
C ASP A 92 -6.38 -6.07 3.57
N LEU A 93 -5.19 -5.51 3.82
CA LEU A 93 -5.07 -4.08 4.09
C LEU A 93 -5.40 -3.24 2.86
N VAL A 94 -4.98 -3.65 1.68
CA VAL A 94 -5.32 -2.96 0.43
C VAL A 94 -6.83 -2.94 0.24
N GLU A 95 -7.49 -4.06 0.46
CA GLU A 95 -8.95 -4.15 0.34
C GLU A 95 -9.68 -3.28 1.36
N ARG A 96 -9.15 -3.16 2.58
CA ARG A 96 -9.71 -2.24 3.58
C ARG A 96 -9.61 -0.78 3.13
N ALA A 97 -8.49 -0.40 2.55
CA ALA A 97 -8.32 0.95 1.99
C ALA A 97 -9.32 1.20 0.88
N LEU A 98 -9.49 0.25 -0.03
CA LEU A 98 -10.44 0.37 -1.14
C LEU A 98 -11.89 0.47 -0.64
N ALA A 99 -12.25 -0.31 0.38
CA ALA A 99 -13.60 -0.36 0.91
C ALA A 99 -14.01 0.89 1.70
N THR A 100 -13.05 1.68 2.18
CA THR A 100 -13.28 2.81 3.07
C THR A 100 -13.14 4.17 2.38
N GLY A 101 -13.02 4.20 1.07
CA GLY A 101 -12.94 5.43 0.30
C GLY A 101 -13.30 5.19 -1.16
N ASP A 102 -13.49 6.26 -1.91
CA ASP A 102 -13.90 6.23 -3.31
C ASP A 102 -12.80 6.65 -4.26
N GLU A 103 -11.68 7.15 -3.74
CA GLU A 103 -10.61 7.68 -4.55
C GLU A 103 -9.95 6.60 -5.42
N ASP A 104 -9.36 7.03 -6.51
CA ASP A 104 -8.50 6.18 -7.31
C ASP A 104 -7.29 5.74 -6.50
N MET A 105 -6.80 4.55 -6.77
CA MET A 105 -5.63 3.97 -6.09
C MET A 105 -4.89 3.07 -7.05
N ALA A 106 -3.56 2.96 -6.86
CA ALA A 106 -2.75 2.01 -7.59
C ALA A 106 -1.91 1.19 -6.61
N PHE A 107 -1.97 -0.13 -6.72
CA PHE A 107 -1.15 -1.04 -5.95
C PHE A 107 -0.06 -1.61 -6.84
N ILE A 108 1.20 -1.35 -6.48
CA ILE A 108 2.36 -1.67 -7.31
C ILE A 108 3.40 -2.48 -6.54
N GLU A 109 4.14 -3.30 -7.28
CA GLU A 109 5.23 -4.11 -6.75
C GLU A 109 6.57 -3.54 -7.22
N ASN A 110 7.48 -3.32 -6.28
CA ASN A 110 8.85 -2.83 -6.52
C ASN A 110 8.91 -1.55 -7.37
N GLY A 111 7.87 -0.71 -7.27
CA GLY A 111 7.82 0.54 -8.01
C GLY A 111 7.58 0.41 -9.51
N GLU A 112 7.42 -0.79 -10.04
CA GLU A 112 7.39 -1.04 -11.48
C GLU A 112 6.16 -1.80 -11.97
N VAL A 113 5.68 -2.78 -11.21
CA VAL A 113 4.65 -3.70 -11.67
C VAL A 113 3.30 -3.34 -11.06
N LEU A 114 2.40 -2.86 -11.90
CA LEU A 114 1.02 -2.61 -11.47
C LEU A 114 0.32 -3.94 -11.21
N VAL A 115 -0.23 -4.09 -10.02
CA VAL A 115 -0.92 -5.31 -9.56
C VAL A 115 -2.42 -5.12 -9.58
N LEU A 116 -2.89 -3.95 -9.16
CA LEU A 116 -4.30 -3.64 -8.99
C LEU A 116 -4.46 -2.13 -9.08
N GLU A 117 -5.55 -1.67 -9.69
CA GLU A 117 -5.88 -0.25 -9.65
C GLU A 117 -7.38 -0.04 -9.60
N ARG A 118 -7.78 1.08 -9.01
CA ARG A 118 -9.12 1.62 -9.18
C ARG A 118 -8.98 2.97 -9.87
N ALA A 119 -9.58 3.09 -11.03
CA ALA A 119 -9.57 4.31 -11.82
C ALA A 119 -10.98 4.58 -12.33
N GLY A 120 -11.48 5.80 -12.07
CA GLY A 120 -12.83 6.17 -12.50
C GLY A 120 -13.93 5.31 -11.89
N GLY A 121 -13.70 4.78 -10.69
CA GLY A 121 -14.65 3.90 -10.01
C GLY A 121 -14.56 2.42 -10.41
N GLU A 122 -13.74 2.08 -11.38
CA GLU A 122 -13.57 0.70 -11.83
C GLU A 122 -12.33 0.07 -11.22
N LEU A 123 -12.51 -1.10 -10.60
CA LEU A 123 -11.44 -1.87 -10.03
C LEU A 123 -10.96 -2.90 -11.05
N ARG A 124 -9.64 -2.92 -11.31
CA ARG A 124 -9.03 -3.81 -12.28
C ARG A 124 -7.82 -4.52 -11.68
N ARG A 125 -7.80 -5.83 -11.79
CA ARG A 125 -6.62 -6.65 -11.47
C ARG A 125 -5.77 -6.81 -12.72
N VAL A 126 -4.45 -6.68 -12.54
CA VAL A 126 -3.50 -6.93 -13.62
C VAL A 126 -2.97 -8.35 -13.45
N PRO A 127 -2.95 -9.19 -14.52
CA PRO A 127 -2.54 -10.60 -14.39
C PRO A 127 -1.03 -10.74 -14.20
N VAL A 128 -0.58 -10.58 -12.97
CA VAL A 128 0.83 -10.69 -12.57
C VAL A 128 0.98 -11.73 -11.47
N GLY A 129 2.24 -12.09 -11.17
CA GLY A 129 2.55 -13.20 -10.28
C GLY A 129 2.04 -13.07 -8.85
N PHE A 130 1.83 -11.86 -8.37
CA PHE A 130 1.29 -11.62 -7.02
C PHE A 130 0.02 -12.44 -6.76
N TRP A 131 -0.87 -12.51 -7.73
CA TRP A 131 -2.17 -13.18 -7.56
C TRP A 131 -2.05 -14.69 -7.34
N ASN A 132 -0.95 -15.30 -7.80
CA ASN A 132 -0.72 -16.73 -7.58
C ASN A 132 -0.52 -17.06 -6.10
N ASN A 133 -0.11 -16.11 -5.28
CA ASN A 133 0.13 -16.30 -3.86
C ASN A 133 -1.14 -16.12 -3.02
N VAL A 134 -2.14 -15.42 -3.52
CA VAL A 134 -3.35 -15.05 -2.75
C VAL A 134 -4.59 -15.81 -3.18
N GLU A 135 -4.58 -16.42 -4.35
CA GLU A 135 -5.69 -17.23 -4.82
C GLU A 135 -5.52 -18.69 -4.44
N PRO A 136 -6.60 -19.38 -4.06
CA PRO A 136 -6.55 -20.80 -3.70
C PRO A 136 -6.25 -21.69 -4.91
#